data_bb8e14cd3f409f80a5eddb46dbc8a506
#
_entry.id   bb8e14cd3f409f80a5eddb46dbc8a506
#
_cell.length_a   1.000
_cell.length_b   1.000
_cell.length_c   1.000
_cell.angle_alpha   90.00
_cell.angle_beta   90.00
_cell.angle_gamma   90.00
#
_symmetry.space_group_name_H-M   'P 1'
#
loop_
_entity.id
_entity.type
_entity.pdbx_description
1 polymer ?
#
loop_
_entity_poly.entity_id
_entity_poly.type
_entity_poly.pdbx_seq_one_letter_code
_entity_poly.pdbx_strand_id
1 'polypeptide(L)'
;DITPAQIKAALRDCGFSNVYEVALGADIGAVSEAHHYVNEVVNGELPFLLTSCCPAWSMLAKKYFPETIGNISQELTPMVATARSIKKKHPGAKVVFIGPCAAKKLEASRRTVRSDVDFVITFEELDAIFKAKDIDFNRYEKGRSMHDATGAGRGYAVSGGVSEAIKKCIDEYYPGTEVKTEHAEGLSECKKIYI
;
A
#
# COMPACT_ATOMS: atom_id res chain seq x y z
N ASP A 1 18.32 -12.85 -11.44
CA ASP A 1 17.20 -12.13 -10.78
C ASP A 1 16.56 -13.06 -9.75
N ILE A 2 16.23 -12.51 -8.57
CA ILE A 2 15.52 -13.21 -7.51
C ILE A 2 14.02 -13.16 -7.82
N THR A 3 13.35 -14.28 -7.71
CA THR A 3 11.90 -14.39 -7.99
C THR A 3 11.05 -14.27 -6.73
N PRO A 4 9.76 -13.91 -6.80
CA PRO A 4 8.86 -13.87 -5.65
C PRO A 4 8.81 -15.20 -4.86
N ALA A 5 8.86 -16.34 -5.54
CA ALA A 5 8.89 -17.65 -4.89
C ALA A 5 10.14 -17.84 -4.03
N GLN A 6 11.31 -17.42 -4.52
CA GLN A 6 12.57 -17.48 -3.77
C GLN A 6 12.53 -16.57 -2.52
N ILE A 7 11.98 -15.34 -2.65
CA ILE A 7 11.80 -14.44 -1.50
C ILE A 7 10.87 -15.06 -0.46
N LYS A 8 9.76 -15.65 -0.88
CA LYS A 8 8.81 -16.32 0.00
C LYS A 8 9.46 -17.49 0.75
N ALA A 9 10.27 -18.31 0.07
CA ALA A 9 11.00 -19.41 0.68
C ALA A 9 12.05 -18.90 1.68
N ALA A 10 12.85 -17.91 1.30
CA ALA A 10 13.85 -17.29 2.17
C ALA A 10 13.24 -16.70 3.45
N LEU A 11 12.09 -16.03 3.35
CA LEU A 11 11.37 -15.51 4.51
C LEU A 11 10.87 -16.64 5.43
N ARG A 12 10.41 -17.76 4.86
CA ARG A 12 10.03 -18.94 5.67
C ARG A 12 11.23 -19.52 6.41
N ASP A 13 12.38 -19.59 5.79
CA ASP A 13 13.63 -20.02 6.43
C ASP A 13 14.08 -19.04 7.52
N CYS A 14 13.72 -17.75 7.40
CA CYS A 14 13.90 -16.79 8.48
C CYS A 14 12.92 -16.95 9.65
N GLY A 15 11.94 -17.86 9.56
CA GLY A 15 10.98 -18.19 10.61
C GLY A 15 9.58 -17.60 10.43
N PHE A 16 9.28 -16.96 9.31
CA PHE A 16 7.93 -16.50 8.99
C PHE A 16 7.03 -17.69 8.63
N SER A 17 5.92 -17.87 9.33
CA SER A 17 4.96 -18.95 9.08
C SER A 17 4.25 -18.79 7.73
N ASN A 18 3.90 -17.56 7.37
CA ASN A 18 3.26 -17.21 6.10
C ASN A 18 3.81 -15.90 5.53
N VAL A 19 3.71 -15.78 4.21
CA VAL A 19 4.11 -14.58 3.46
C VAL A 19 2.98 -14.23 2.51
N TYR A 20 2.50 -13.00 2.61
CA TYR A 20 1.39 -12.45 1.84
C TYR A 20 1.87 -11.30 0.96
N GLU A 21 1.28 -11.15 -0.20
CA GLU A 21 1.51 -10.02 -1.08
C GLU A 21 0.68 -8.82 -0.62
N VAL A 22 1.35 -7.71 -0.29
CA VAL A 22 0.66 -6.50 0.18
C VAL A 22 -0.20 -5.83 -0.90
N ALA A 23 0.06 -6.13 -2.16
CA ALA A 23 -0.75 -5.68 -3.28
C ALA A 23 -2.22 -6.14 -3.20
N LEU A 24 -2.53 -7.20 -2.44
CA LEU A 24 -3.90 -7.57 -2.12
C LEU A 24 -4.63 -6.47 -1.34
N GLY A 25 -3.94 -5.83 -0.39
CA GLY A 25 -4.47 -4.67 0.31
C GLY A 25 -4.62 -3.44 -0.59
N ALA A 26 -3.81 -3.34 -1.65
CA ALA A 26 -3.97 -2.31 -2.66
C ALA A 26 -5.22 -2.53 -3.51
N ASP A 27 -5.52 -3.77 -3.90
CA ASP A 27 -6.77 -4.11 -4.60
C ASP A 27 -8.00 -3.75 -3.75
N ILE A 28 -7.98 -4.11 -2.45
CA ILE A 28 -9.05 -3.75 -1.51
C ILE A 28 -9.19 -2.23 -1.41
N GLY A 29 -8.06 -1.52 -1.28
CA GLY A 29 -8.03 -0.06 -1.20
C GLY A 29 -8.54 0.61 -2.47
N ALA A 30 -8.20 0.10 -3.66
CA ALA A 30 -8.66 0.66 -4.92
C ALA A 30 -10.19 0.63 -5.05
N VAL A 31 -10.82 -0.48 -4.63
CA VAL A 31 -12.29 -0.59 -4.61
C VAL A 31 -12.90 0.42 -3.63
N SER A 32 -12.35 0.52 -2.42
CA SER A 32 -12.84 1.44 -1.39
C SER A 32 -12.70 2.90 -1.83
N GLU A 33 -11.54 3.27 -2.39
CA GLU A 33 -11.29 4.61 -2.94
C GLU A 33 -12.20 4.94 -4.13
N ALA A 34 -12.51 3.96 -4.99
CA ALA A 34 -13.44 4.13 -6.10
C ALA A 34 -14.86 4.48 -5.60
N HIS A 35 -15.33 3.74 -4.58
CA HIS A 35 -16.61 4.04 -3.94
C HIS A 35 -16.61 5.43 -3.28
N HIS A 36 -15.53 5.76 -2.57
CA HIS A 36 -15.37 7.07 -1.92
C HIS A 36 -15.39 8.20 -2.96
N TYR A 37 -14.62 8.06 -4.06
CA TYR A 37 -14.60 9.05 -5.14
C TYR A 37 -15.99 9.30 -5.72
N VAL A 38 -16.73 8.25 -6.04
CA VAL A 38 -18.07 8.40 -6.61
C VAL A 38 -19.03 9.03 -5.62
N ASN A 39 -19.02 8.61 -4.36
CA ASN A 39 -19.92 9.14 -3.35
C ASN A 39 -19.65 10.60 -2.99
N GLU A 40 -18.40 11.01 -2.91
CA GLU A 40 -18.04 12.35 -2.42
C GLU A 40 -17.76 13.35 -3.55
N VAL A 41 -17.04 12.91 -4.61
CA VAL A 41 -16.63 13.83 -5.69
C VAL A 41 -17.66 13.88 -6.80
N VAL A 42 -18.12 12.73 -7.31
CA VAL A 42 -19.10 12.70 -8.41
C VAL A 42 -20.44 13.29 -7.96
N ASN A 43 -20.86 13.02 -6.73
CA ASN A 43 -22.07 13.60 -6.15
C ASN A 43 -21.93 15.06 -5.71
N GLY A 44 -20.72 15.64 -5.82
CA GLY A 44 -20.48 17.08 -5.64
C GLY A 44 -20.27 17.52 -4.19
N GLU A 45 -20.00 16.61 -3.27
CA GLU A 45 -19.71 16.92 -1.87
C GLU A 45 -18.27 17.43 -1.69
N LEU A 46 -17.32 16.87 -2.46
CA LEU A 46 -15.93 17.30 -2.49
C LEU A 46 -15.52 17.75 -3.89
N PRO A 47 -14.68 18.80 -4.03
CA PRO A 47 -14.18 19.23 -5.33
C PRO A 47 -13.17 18.24 -5.95
N PHE A 48 -12.46 17.49 -5.12
CA PHE A 48 -11.50 16.45 -5.51
C PHE A 48 -11.17 15.54 -4.33
N LEU A 49 -10.57 14.38 -4.61
CA LEU A 49 -10.09 13.43 -3.62
C LEU A 49 -8.58 13.24 -3.73
N LEU A 50 -7.89 13.27 -2.59
CA LEU A 50 -6.46 13.00 -2.46
C LEU A 50 -6.26 11.62 -1.83
N THR A 51 -5.59 10.72 -2.54
CA THR A 51 -5.30 9.39 -1.99
C THR A 51 -4.27 9.45 -0.86
N SER A 52 -4.41 8.62 0.16
CA SER A 52 -3.61 8.70 1.39
C SER A 52 -2.71 7.49 1.65
N CYS A 53 -2.51 6.62 0.66
CA CYS A 53 -1.71 5.41 0.81
C CYS A 53 -0.22 5.68 1.15
N CYS A 54 0.28 6.90 0.88
CA CYS A 54 1.63 7.35 1.24
C CYS A 54 1.61 8.17 2.53
N PRO A 55 2.11 7.64 3.68
CA PRO A 55 2.12 8.35 4.95
C PRO A 55 3.02 9.60 4.95
N ALA A 56 4.11 9.60 4.18
CA ALA A 56 4.97 10.77 4.04
C ALA A 56 4.22 11.93 3.37
N TRP A 57 3.52 11.64 2.27
CA TRP A 57 2.68 12.56 1.55
C TRP A 57 1.54 13.11 2.43
N SER A 58 0.74 12.26 3.04
CA SER A 58 -0.41 12.68 3.85
C SER A 58 0.00 13.52 5.06
N MET A 59 1.17 13.25 5.64
CA MET A 59 1.74 14.09 6.71
C MET A 59 2.22 15.44 6.21
N LEU A 60 2.85 15.48 5.04
CA LEU A 60 3.27 16.73 4.41
C LEU A 60 2.05 17.61 4.12
N ALA A 61 1.00 17.04 3.50
CA ALA A 61 -0.23 17.76 3.19
C ALA A 61 -0.86 18.34 4.47
N LYS A 62 -1.02 17.52 5.51
CA LYS A 62 -1.57 17.98 6.81
C LYS A 62 -0.77 19.09 7.47
N LYS A 63 0.54 19.14 7.25
CA LYS A 63 1.42 20.15 7.86
C LYS A 63 1.44 21.47 7.08
N TYR A 64 1.46 21.40 5.75
CA TYR A 64 1.68 22.57 4.90
C TYR A 64 0.42 23.07 4.18
N PHE A 65 -0.60 22.23 4.07
CA PHE A 65 -1.85 22.50 3.38
C PHE A 65 -3.05 22.04 4.23
N PRO A 66 -3.21 22.58 5.45
CA PRO A 66 -4.24 22.12 6.39
C PRO A 66 -5.66 22.30 5.85
N GLU A 67 -5.88 23.22 4.93
CA GLU A 67 -7.16 23.46 4.24
C GLU A 67 -7.59 22.27 3.38
N THR A 68 -6.65 21.43 2.94
CA THR A 68 -6.94 20.24 2.10
C THR A 68 -7.21 18.98 2.90
N ILE A 69 -7.16 19.02 4.22
CA ILE A 69 -7.32 17.83 5.07
C ILE A 69 -8.65 17.12 4.81
N GLY A 70 -9.73 17.89 4.57
CA GLY A 70 -11.04 17.35 4.26
C GLY A 70 -11.10 16.54 2.95
N ASN A 71 -10.18 16.82 2.01
CA ASN A 71 -10.08 16.13 0.74
C ASN A 71 -9.17 14.90 0.77
N ILE A 72 -8.46 14.66 1.90
CA ILE A 72 -7.57 13.49 2.03
C ILE A 72 -8.41 12.28 2.43
N SER A 73 -8.38 11.26 1.58
CA SER A 73 -9.05 9.99 1.86
C SER A 73 -8.63 9.41 3.20
N GLN A 74 -9.59 8.86 3.92
CA GLN A 74 -9.37 8.16 5.20
C GLN A 74 -9.31 6.63 5.01
N GLU A 75 -9.29 6.16 3.77
CA GLU A 75 -9.22 4.75 3.45
C GLU A 75 -7.93 4.11 3.98
N LEU A 76 -8.00 2.80 4.23
CA LEU A 76 -6.87 2.07 4.76
C LEU A 76 -5.75 1.98 3.73
N THR A 77 -4.52 2.19 4.18
CA THR A 77 -3.38 1.92 3.31
C THR A 77 -3.26 0.41 3.03
N PRO A 78 -2.65 -0.01 1.89
CA PRO A 78 -2.44 -1.42 1.57
C PRO A 78 -1.81 -2.24 2.70
N MET A 79 -0.85 -1.66 3.42
CA MET A 79 -0.24 -2.27 4.60
C MET A 79 -1.28 -2.60 5.68
N VAL A 80 -2.10 -1.64 6.04
CA VAL A 80 -3.09 -1.80 7.12
C VAL A 80 -4.23 -2.72 6.69
N ALA A 81 -4.74 -2.58 5.45
CA ALA A 81 -5.79 -3.43 4.90
C ALA A 81 -5.38 -4.91 4.89
N THR A 82 -4.15 -5.19 4.40
CA THR A 82 -3.60 -6.55 4.41
C THR A 82 -3.42 -7.07 5.84
N ALA A 83 -2.85 -6.28 6.74
CA ALA A 83 -2.61 -6.68 8.13
C ALA A 83 -3.92 -7.03 8.85
N ARG A 84 -4.96 -6.21 8.71
CA ARG A 84 -6.30 -6.49 9.27
C ARG A 84 -6.91 -7.77 8.71
N SER A 85 -6.80 -7.98 7.40
CA SER A 85 -7.26 -9.20 6.74
C SER A 85 -6.56 -10.45 7.30
N ILE A 86 -5.23 -10.37 7.50
CA ILE A 86 -4.44 -11.46 8.08
C ILE A 86 -4.88 -11.72 9.53
N LYS A 87 -4.96 -10.71 10.38
CA LYS A 87 -5.35 -10.88 11.79
C LYS A 87 -6.79 -11.37 11.97
N LYS A 88 -7.68 -11.02 11.03
CA LYS A 88 -9.04 -11.57 11.00
C LYS A 88 -9.05 -13.07 10.70
N LYS A 89 -8.20 -13.53 9.78
CA LYS A 89 -8.07 -14.95 9.42
C LYS A 89 -7.27 -15.75 10.45
N HIS A 90 -6.30 -15.12 11.09
CA HIS A 90 -5.36 -15.72 12.03
C HIS A 90 -5.27 -14.88 13.30
N PRO A 91 -6.27 -15.00 14.22
CA PRO A 91 -6.26 -14.28 15.48
C PRO A 91 -4.98 -14.59 16.29
N GLY A 92 -4.32 -13.54 16.82
CA GLY A 92 -3.07 -13.66 17.55
C GLY A 92 -1.80 -13.65 16.68
N ALA A 93 -1.92 -13.66 15.35
CA ALA A 93 -0.76 -13.56 14.47
C ALA A 93 0.01 -12.24 14.68
N LYS A 94 1.35 -12.31 14.65
CA LYS A 94 2.22 -11.15 14.56
C LYS A 94 2.45 -10.81 13.10
N VAL A 95 2.15 -9.57 12.73
CA VAL A 95 2.27 -9.09 11.34
C VAL A 95 3.48 -8.20 11.21
N VAL A 96 4.38 -8.57 10.32
CA VAL A 96 5.56 -7.80 9.93
C VAL A 96 5.35 -7.30 8.51
N PHE A 97 5.35 -5.99 8.33
CA PHE A 97 5.37 -5.40 6.99
C PHE A 97 6.81 -5.25 6.51
N ILE A 98 7.08 -5.68 5.29
CA ILE A 98 8.38 -5.55 4.63
C ILE A 98 8.20 -4.70 3.37
N GLY A 99 8.94 -3.60 3.27
CA GLY A 99 8.81 -2.70 2.12
C GLY A 99 9.86 -1.59 2.09
N PRO A 100 9.90 -0.78 1.03
CA PRO A 100 11.00 0.19 0.81
C PRO A 100 10.88 1.47 1.66
N CYS A 101 9.76 1.69 2.37
CA CYS A 101 9.43 3.00 2.92
C CYS A 101 9.56 3.06 4.45
N ALA A 102 10.54 3.80 4.95
CA ALA A 102 10.72 4.04 6.40
C ALA A 102 9.53 4.78 7.05
N ALA A 103 8.77 5.59 6.30
CA ALA A 103 7.58 6.28 6.82
C ALA A 103 6.47 5.31 7.26
N LYS A 104 6.48 4.06 6.78
CA LYS A 104 5.58 3.00 7.24
C LYS A 104 5.83 2.61 8.71
N LYS A 105 7.03 2.79 9.24
CA LYS A 105 7.33 2.62 10.67
C LYS A 105 6.54 3.63 11.52
N LEU A 106 6.49 4.88 11.06
CA LEU A 106 5.72 5.92 11.73
C LEU A 106 4.20 5.66 11.62
N GLU A 107 3.73 5.20 10.47
CA GLU A 107 2.33 4.81 10.29
C GLU A 107 1.95 3.68 11.24
N ALA A 108 2.76 2.62 11.32
CA ALA A 108 2.52 1.48 12.21
C ALA A 108 2.51 1.88 13.71
N SER A 109 3.19 2.96 14.09
CA SER A 109 3.20 3.45 15.48
C SER A 109 1.94 4.22 15.89
N ARG A 110 1.08 4.61 14.94
CA ARG A 110 -0.16 5.36 15.22
C ARG A 110 -1.12 4.55 16.09
N ARG A 111 -1.82 5.20 17.02
CA ARG A 111 -2.77 4.54 17.92
C ARG A 111 -3.84 3.71 17.20
N THR A 112 -4.26 4.13 16.01
CA THR A 112 -5.28 3.47 15.20
C THR A 112 -4.77 2.27 14.39
N VAL A 113 -3.45 2.08 14.29
CA VAL A 113 -2.81 1.08 13.42
C VAL A 113 -1.90 0.12 14.18
N ARG A 114 -1.32 0.54 15.32
CA ARG A 114 -0.31 -0.23 16.07
C ARG A 114 -0.75 -1.63 16.52
N SER A 115 -2.05 -1.89 16.57
CA SER A 115 -2.59 -3.22 16.86
C SER A 115 -2.68 -4.11 15.63
N ASP A 116 -2.62 -3.54 14.42
CA ASP A 116 -2.75 -4.26 13.15
C ASP A 116 -1.38 -4.70 12.63
N VAL A 117 -0.38 -3.79 12.69
CA VAL A 117 0.99 -4.04 12.20
C VAL A 117 1.93 -4.02 13.40
N ASP A 118 2.53 -5.17 13.72
CA ASP A 118 3.41 -5.29 14.89
C ASP A 118 4.81 -4.74 14.62
N PHE A 119 5.35 -4.98 13.40
CA PHE A 119 6.69 -4.53 13.00
C PHE A 119 6.72 -4.06 11.55
N VAL A 120 7.65 -3.16 11.25
CA VAL A 120 7.96 -2.73 9.88
C VAL A 120 9.46 -2.88 9.66
N ILE A 121 9.84 -3.56 8.58
CA ILE A 121 11.22 -3.80 8.16
C ILE A 121 11.41 -3.19 6.77
N THR A 122 12.47 -2.41 6.56
CA THR A 122 12.86 -1.93 5.22
C THR A 122 13.57 -3.02 4.43
N PHE A 123 13.73 -2.82 3.12
CA PHE A 123 14.46 -3.77 2.29
C PHE A 123 15.94 -3.87 2.69
N GLU A 124 16.56 -2.77 3.14
CA GLU A 124 17.93 -2.74 3.64
C GLU A 124 18.07 -3.55 4.94
N GLU A 125 17.08 -3.42 5.83
CA GLU A 125 17.04 -4.22 7.07
C GLU A 125 16.80 -5.69 6.77
N LEU A 126 15.98 -6.02 5.78
CA LEU A 126 15.74 -7.39 5.34
C LEU A 126 17.01 -8.00 4.72
N ASP A 127 17.74 -7.25 3.90
CA ASP A 127 19.02 -7.69 3.33
C ASP A 127 20.04 -8.03 4.43
N ALA A 128 20.10 -7.20 5.47
CA ALA A 128 20.96 -7.48 6.63
C ALA A 128 20.52 -8.77 7.37
N ILE A 129 19.22 -9.02 7.51
CA ILE A 129 18.70 -10.27 8.08
C ILE A 129 19.09 -11.47 7.21
N PHE A 130 18.92 -11.37 5.90
CA PHE A 130 19.30 -12.45 4.97
C PHE A 130 20.80 -12.77 5.04
N LYS A 131 21.65 -11.75 5.09
CA LYS A 131 23.10 -11.91 5.28
C LYS A 131 23.43 -12.56 6.61
N ALA A 132 22.83 -12.14 7.70
CA ALA A 132 23.06 -12.69 9.03
C ALA A 132 22.57 -14.14 9.17
N LYS A 133 21.65 -14.57 8.31
CA LYS A 133 21.11 -15.94 8.26
C LYS A 133 21.75 -16.80 7.18
N ASP A 134 22.77 -16.30 6.49
CA ASP A 134 23.43 -16.99 5.37
C ASP A 134 22.43 -17.49 4.30
N ILE A 135 21.41 -16.66 3.98
CA ILE A 135 20.41 -17.00 2.97
C ILE A 135 21.06 -17.00 1.58
N ASP A 136 21.06 -18.15 0.94
CA ASP A 136 21.49 -18.31 -0.45
C ASP A 136 20.26 -18.55 -1.34
N PHE A 137 19.89 -17.55 -2.13
CA PHE A 137 18.73 -17.62 -3.03
C PHE A 137 18.83 -18.71 -4.10
N ASN A 138 20.05 -19.19 -4.42
CA ASN A 138 20.23 -20.29 -5.38
C ASN A 138 19.72 -21.63 -4.88
N ARG A 139 19.49 -21.78 -3.58
CA ARG A 139 18.91 -22.99 -2.97
C ARG A 139 17.40 -23.11 -3.16
N TYR A 140 16.74 -22.03 -3.57
CA TYR A 140 15.27 -22.00 -3.71
C TYR A 140 14.85 -22.09 -5.17
N GLU A 141 13.75 -22.80 -5.40
CA GLU A 141 13.16 -22.89 -6.74
C GLU A 141 12.66 -21.52 -7.23
N LYS A 142 12.93 -21.22 -8.50
CA LYS A 142 12.41 -20.04 -9.17
C LYS A 142 10.95 -20.23 -9.51
N GLY A 143 10.15 -19.19 -9.34
CA GLY A 143 8.74 -19.24 -9.70
C GLY A 143 8.01 -17.91 -9.47
N ARG A 144 6.81 -17.82 -10.02
CA ARG A 144 5.95 -16.63 -9.92
C ARG A 144 4.84 -16.78 -8.87
N SER A 145 5.02 -17.61 -7.86
CA SER A 145 3.96 -18.08 -6.98
C SER A 145 3.48 -17.08 -5.91
N MET A 146 3.23 -15.83 -6.29
CA MET A 146 2.42 -14.91 -5.50
C MET A 146 1.23 -14.50 -6.38
N HIS A 147 0.06 -15.12 -6.16
CA HIS A 147 -1.11 -14.97 -7.00
C HIS A 147 -2.30 -14.35 -6.26
N ASP A 148 -2.04 -13.72 -5.11
CA ASP A 148 -3.12 -13.23 -4.25
C ASP A 148 -3.65 -11.86 -4.69
N ALA A 149 -2.88 -11.09 -5.48
CA ALA A 149 -3.24 -9.75 -5.94
C ALA A 149 -3.38 -9.65 -7.46
N THR A 150 -4.14 -8.66 -7.92
CA THR A 150 -4.30 -8.35 -9.34
C THR A 150 -3.11 -7.56 -9.90
N GLY A 151 -3.08 -7.40 -11.23
CA GLY A 151 -2.12 -6.50 -11.87
C GLY A 151 -2.34 -5.03 -11.48
N ALA A 152 -3.57 -4.63 -11.15
CA ALA A 152 -3.89 -3.28 -10.68
C ALA A 152 -3.29 -3.02 -9.30
N GLY A 153 -3.48 -3.93 -8.33
CA GLY A 153 -2.89 -3.80 -7.00
C GLY A 153 -1.36 -3.78 -7.04
N ARG A 154 -0.73 -4.61 -7.87
CA ARG A 154 0.73 -4.57 -8.08
C ARG A 154 1.18 -3.26 -8.73
N GLY A 155 0.34 -2.66 -9.56
CA GLY A 155 0.56 -1.38 -10.22
C GLY A 155 0.72 -0.20 -9.25
N TYR A 156 0.27 -0.30 -7.99
CA TYR A 156 0.50 0.72 -6.96
C TYR A 156 1.98 1.06 -6.74
N ALA A 157 2.88 0.15 -7.09
CA ALA A 157 4.32 0.33 -6.91
C ALA A 157 4.97 1.25 -7.98
N VAL A 158 4.24 1.63 -9.01
CA VAL A 158 4.72 2.53 -10.06
C VAL A 158 4.00 3.88 -10.01
N SER A 159 4.64 4.90 -10.58
CA SER A 159 4.04 6.24 -10.67
C SER A 159 2.72 6.21 -11.43
N GLY A 160 1.72 6.91 -10.92
CA GLY A 160 0.36 6.90 -11.48
C GLY A 160 -0.45 5.63 -11.22
N GLY A 161 0.17 4.56 -10.71
CA GLY A 161 -0.47 3.25 -10.57
C GLY A 161 -1.65 3.23 -9.60
N VAL A 162 -1.66 4.09 -8.59
CA VAL A 162 -2.79 4.23 -7.65
C VAL A 162 -4.02 4.75 -8.38
N SER A 163 -3.90 5.86 -9.10
CA SER A 163 -5.02 6.45 -9.85
C SER A 163 -5.51 5.51 -10.97
N GLU A 164 -4.61 4.81 -11.65
CA GLU A 164 -4.96 3.81 -12.66
C GLU A 164 -5.76 2.64 -12.08
N ALA A 165 -5.38 2.15 -10.91
CA ALA A 165 -6.10 1.07 -10.25
C ALA A 165 -7.50 1.51 -9.80
N ILE A 166 -7.63 2.71 -9.22
CA ILE A 166 -8.91 3.30 -8.82
C ILE A 166 -9.80 3.51 -10.04
N LYS A 167 -9.25 4.06 -11.13
CA LYS A 167 -9.97 4.26 -12.39
C LYS A 167 -10.52 2.95 -12.94
N LYS A 168 -9.72 1.88 -12.95
CA LYS A 168 -10.20 0.55 -13.36
C LYS A 168 -11.37 0.05 -12.52
N CYS A 169 -11.33 0.29 -11.22
CA CYS A 169 -12.46 -0.05 -10.34
C CYS A 169 -13.69 0.80 -10.66
N ILE A 170 -13.52 2.10 -10.95
CA ILE A 170 -14.62 2.97 -11.33
C ILE A 170 -15.22 2.51 -12.67
N ASP A 171 -14.40 2.21 -13.66
CA ASP A 171 -14.86 1.72 -14.97
C ASP A 171 -15.66 0.40 -14.83
N GLU A 172 -15.27 -0.46 -13.88
CA GLU A 172 -15.92 -1.74 -13.64
C GLU A 172 -17.24 -1.61 -12.84
N TYR A 173 -17.22 -0.85 -11.74
CA TYR A 173 -18.36 -0.76 -10.81
C TYR A 173 -19.32 0.40 -11.09
N TYR A 174 -18.85 1.43 -11.79
CA TYR A 174 -19.58 2.65 -12.12
C TYR A 174 -19.38 3.07 -13.57
N PRO A 175 -19.77 2.21 -14.54
CA PRO A 175 -19.49 2.45 -15.96
C PRO A 175 -20.09 3.78 -16.44
N GLY A 176 -19.29 4.52 -17.21
CA GLY A 176 -19.68 5.83 -17.73
C GLY A 176 -19.34 7.02 -16.83
N THR A 177 -18.73 6.78 -15.66
CA THR A 177 -18.23 7.86 -14.79
C THR A 177 -16.93 8.45 -15.34
N GLU A 178 -16.90 9.74 -15.62
CA GLU A 178 -15.69 10.44 -16.04
C GLU A 178 -14.76 10.67 -14.83
N VAL A 179 -13.49 10.27 -14.94
CA VAL A 179 -12.47 10.46 -13.92
C VAL A 179 -11.34 11.30 -14.46
N LYS A 180 -11.10 12.46 -13.83
CA LYS A 180 -9.93 13.31 -14.08
C LYS A 180 -8.88 13.03 -13.03
N THR A 181 -7.64 12.81 -13.47
CA THR A 181 -6.51 12.50 -12.58
C THR A 181 -5.39 13.48 -12.80
N GLU A 182 -4.79 13.94 -11.71
CA GLU A 182 -3.56 14.71 -11.69
C GLU A 182 -2.45 13.88 -11.02
N HIS A 183 -1.23 14.06 -11.48
CA HIS A 183 -0.08 13.31 -11.00
C HIS A 183 1.02 14.25 -10.52
N ALA A 184 1.70 13.85 -9.44
CA ALA A 184 2.90 14.54 -8.97
C ALA A 184 3.92 13.52 -8.46
N GLU A 185 5.16 13.67 -8.90
CA GLU A 185 6.28 12.87 -8.44
C GLU A 185 7.20 13.65 -7.52
N GLY A 186 7.42 13.09 -6.33
CA GLY A 186 8.25 13.72 -5.31
C GLY A 186 7.57 14.92 -4.61
N LEU A 187 8.11 15.27 -3.46
CA LEU A 187 7.53 16.28 -2.58
C LEU A 187 7.51 17.70 -3.18
N SER A 188 8.42 17.98 -4.11
CA SER A 188 8.49 19.29 -4.77
C SER A 188 7.33 19.51 -5.73
N GLU A 189 6.96 18.49 -6.50
CA GLU A 189 5.81 18.58 -7.41
C GLU A 189 4.49 18.53 -6.64
N CYS A 190 4.39 17.68 -5.63
CA CYS A 190 3.24 17.65 -4.74
C CYS A 190 2.90 19.03 -4.16
N LYS A 191 3.90 19.85 -3.85
CA LYS A 191 3.67 21.23 -3.37
C LYS A 191 3.10 22.15 -4.46
N LYS A 192 3.41 21.92 -5.74
CA LYS A 192 2.97 22.80 -6.84
C LYS A 192 1.50 22.60 -7.21
N ILE A 193 0.95 21.42 -6.96
CA ILE A 193 -0.47 21.13 -7.24
C ILE A 193 -1.41 22.00 -6.36
N TYR A 194 -0.91 22.50 -5.23
CA TYR A 194 -1.68 23.32 -4.28
C TYR A 194 -1.47 24.84 -4.41
N ILE A 195 -0.66 25.28 -5.35
CA ILE A 195 -0.46 26.69 -5.65
C ILE A 195 -1.19 27.06 -6.93
#